data_0c6fa5d7dbbd9aecbe8927041a07a5b3
#
_entry.id   0c6fa5d7dbbd9aecbe8927041a07a5b3
#
_cell.length_a   1.000
_cell.length_b   1.000
_cell.length_c   1.000
_cell.angle_alpha   90.00
_cell.angle_beta   90.00
_cell.angle_gamma   90.00
#
_symmetry.space_group_name_H-M   'P 1'
#
loop_
_entity.id
_entity.type
_entity.pdbx_description
1 polymer ?
#
loop_
_entity_poly.entity_id
_entity_poly.type
_entity_poly.pdbx_seq_one_letter_code
_entity_poly.pdbx_strand_id
1 'polypeptide(L)'
;QLGTPDMRLPIQYALYYPERRYLPGDRLDFWKLSQITFEKPDLENFHGLALAYEAGRRGGSLPTVFNAANEYAVAKFLNREISYLEITDMIQKAMENHKVIDDPTVEQILETEREVDELLR
;
A
#
# COMPACT_ATOMS: atom_id res chain seq x y z
N GLN A 1 -4.91 -18.00 -4.49
CA GLN A 1 -6.12 -17.90 -5.31
C GLN A 1 -5.83 -17.07 -6.56
N LEU A 2 -6.18 -17.59 -7.75
CA LEU A 2 -6.13 -16.85 -9.00
C LEU A 2 -7.53 -16.33 -9.32
N GLY A 3 -7.66 -15.04 -9.60
CA GLY A 3 -8.93 -14.40 -9.94
C GLY A 3 -8.71 -13.04 -10.60
N THR A 4 -9.76 -12.47 -11.17
CA THR A 4 -9.74 -11.05 -11.53
C THR A 4 -9.58 -10.20 -10.27
N PRO A 5 -8.84 -9.06 -10.33
CA PRO A 5 -8.64 -8.21 -9.15
C PRO A 5 -9.97 -7.60 -8.69
N ASP A 6 -10.57 -8.20 -7.67
CA ASP A 6 -11.83 -7.74 -7.08
C ASP A 6 -11.86 -8.11 -5.58
N MET A 7 -11.74 -7.09 -4.73
CA MET A 7 -11.75 -7.26 -3.27
C MET A 7 -13.09 -7.76 -2.71
N ARG A 8 -14.20 -7.64 -3.44
CA ARG A 8 -15.50 -8.17 -3.03
C ARG A 8 -15.47 -9.68 -2.85
N LEU A 9 -14.63 -10.39 -3.61
CA LEU A 9 -14.52 -11.84 -3.57
C LEU A 9 -13.97 -12.36 -2.24
N PRO A 10 -12.80 -11.91 -1.74
CA PRO A 10 -12.32 -12.32 -0.42
C PRO A 10 -13.18 -11.78 0.73
N ILE A 11 -13.76 -10.58 0.60
CA ILE A 11 -14.66 -10.01 1.60
C ILE A 11 -15.93 -10.88 1.71
N GLN A 12 -16.57 -11.21 0.59
CA GLN A 12 -17.75 -12.09 0.59
C GLN A 12 -17.44 -13.43 1.23
N TYR A 13 -16.28 -14.03 0.89
CA TYR A 13 -15.90 -15.32 1.47
C TYR A 13 -15.64 -15.22 2.98
N ALA A 14 -15.05 -14.14 3.46
CA ALA A 14 -14.85 -13.93 4.89
C ALA A 14 -16.19 -13.81 5.65
N LEU A 15 -17.17 -13.11 5.05
CA LEU A 15 -18.49 -12.92 5.66
C LEU A 15 -19.36 -14.19 5.67
N TYR A 16 -19.20 -15.07 4.69
CA TYR A 16 -20.01 -16.28 4.54
C TYR A 16 -19.26 -17.58 4.85
N TYR A 17 -18.04 -17.46 5.36
CA TYR A 17 -17.21 -18.63 5.66
C TYR A 17 -17.99 -19.71 6.44
N PRO A 18 -17.87 -21.00 6.07
CA PRO A 18 -17.06 -21.57 4.98
C PRO A 18 -17.80 -21.65 3.63
N GLU A 19 -18.99 -21.09 3.51
CA GLU A 19 -19.83 -21.17 2.31
C GLU A 19 -19.28 -20.26 1.19
N ARG A 20 -19.41 -20.75 -0.05
CA ARG A 20 -19.14 -19.94 -1.24
C ARG A 20 -20.46 -19.60 -1.93
N ARG A 21 -20.77 -18.30 -1.99
CA ARG A 21 -21.98 -17.80 -2.62
C ARG A 21 -21.68 -17.18 -3.98
N TYR A 22 -22.71 -17.09 -4.80
CA TYR A 22 -22.57 -16.42 -6.09
C TYR A 22 -22.24 -14.95 -5.90
N LEU A 23 -21.20 -14.47 -6.61
CA LEU A 23 -20.84 -13.06 -6.72
C LEU A 23 -20.90 -12.68 -8.21
N PRO A 24 -21.73 -11.68 -8.60
CA PRO A 24 -21.76 -11.21 -9.98
C PRO A 24 -20.47 -10.49 -10.33
N GLY A 25 -19.95 -10.75 -11.52
CA GLY A 25 -18.72 -10.14 -12.05
C GLY A 25 -17.99 -11.08 -13.00
N ASP A 26 -16.95 -10.54 -13.62
CA ASP A 26 -16.12 -11.29 -14.57
C ASP A 26 -15.32 -12.37 -13.85
N ARG A 27 -15.28 -13.55 -14.45
CA ARG A 27 -14.48 -14.67 -13.97
C ARG A 27 -13.19 -14.76 -14.78
N LEU A 28 -12.14 -15.23 -14.10
CA LEU A 28 -10.88 -15.49 -14.77
C LEU A 28 -11.07 -16.58 -15.83
N ASP A 29 -10.76 -16.24 -17.08
CA ASP A 29 -10.73 -17.15 -18.22
C ASP A 29 -9.29 -17.65 -18.41
N PHE A 30 -9.01 -18.88 -18.01
CA PHE A 30 -7.66 -19.46 -18.11
C PHE A 30 -7.18 -19.60 -19.56
N TRP A 31 -8.10 -19.75 -20.52
CA TRP A 31 -7.74 -19.85 -21.93
C TRP A 31 -7.25 -18.52 -22.50
N LYS A 32 -7.83 -17.41 -22.02
CA LYS A 32 -7.37 -16.06 -22.37
C LYS A 32 -6.10 -15.67 -21.63
N LEU A 33 -5.99 -16.05 -20.36
CA LEU A 33 -4.82 -15.78 -19.54
C LEU A 33 -3.58 -16.53 -20.05
N SER A 34 -3.78 -17.80 -20.47
CA SER A 34 -2.79 -18.74 -20.99
C SER A 34 -1.54 -18.95 -20.14
N GLN A 35 -0.79 -17.88 -19.76
CA GLN A 35 0.43 -17.97 -18.93
C GLN A 35 0.54 -16.78 -17.99
N ILE A 36 1.29 -16.97 -16.90
CA ILE A 36 1.72 -15.94 -15.95
C ILE A 36 3.24 -15.97 -15.88
N THR A 37 3.88 -14.82 -15.97
CA THR A 37 5.32 -14.67 -15.82
C THR A 37 5.67 -14.06 -14.47
N PHE A 38 6.85 -14.38 -13.97
CA PHE A 38 7.40 -13.84 -12.73
C PHE A 38 8.80 -13.32 -12.99
N GLU A 39 9.07 -12.12 -12.48
CA GLU A 39 10.38 -11.49 -12.54
C GLU A 39 10.84 -11.10 -11.14
N LYS A 40 12.16 -11.02 -10.95
CA LYS A 40 12.70 -10.52 -9.68
C LYS A 40 12.42 -9.01 -9.57
N PRO A 41 11.88 -8.53 -8.44
CA PRO A 41 11.67 -7.09 -8.23
C PRO A 41 12.98 -6.31 -8.35
N ASP A 42 12.96 -5.24 -9.11
CA ASP A 42 14.06 -4.28 -9.19
C ASP A 42 13.94 -3.25 -8.06
N LEU A 43 14.65 -3.54 -6.96
CA LEU A 43 14.64 -2.69 -5.77
C LEU A 43 15.54 -1.46 -5.89
N GLU A 44 16.42 -1.42 -6.89
CA GLU A 44 17.31 -0.29 -7.13
C GLU A 44 16.60 0.84 -7.84
N ASN A 45 15.79 0.50 -8.87
CA ASN A 45 15.01 1.50 -9.61
C ASN A 45 13.64 1.76 -8.96
N PHE A 46 13.08 0.81 -8.20
CA PHE A 46 11.77 0.92 -7.55
C PHE A 46 11.89 0.79 -6.02
N HIS A 47 12.38 1.83 -5.37
CA HIS A 47 12.64 1.85 -3.92
C HIS A 47 11.38 1.66 -3.06
N GLY A 48 10.20 1.99 -3.57
CA GLY A 48 8.94 1.90 -2.81
C GLY A 48 8.69 0.53 -2.18
N LEU A 49 9.06 -0.56 -2.88
CA LEU A 49 8.93 -1.91 -2.32
C LEU A 49 9.93 -2.16 -1.17
N ALA A 50 11.16 -1.63 -1.27
CA ALA A 50 12.16 -1.75 -0.20
C ALA A 50 11.69 -0.99 1.06
N LEU A 51 11.17 0.22 0.90
CA LEU A 51 10.60 1.04 1.98
C LEU A 51 9.39 0.35 2.62
N ALA A 52 8.52 -0.28 1.83
CA ALA A 52 7.38 -1.05 2.35
C ALA A 52 7.83 -2.24 3.20
N TYR A 53 8.88 -2.97 2.78
CA TYR A 53 9.46 -4.05 3.58
C TYR A 53 10.10 -3.53 4.87
N GLU A 54 10.77 -2.39 4.81
CA GLU A 54 11.35 -1.75 6.00
C GLU A 54 10.24 -1.36 7.00
N ALA A 55 9.22 -0.64 6.53
CA ALA A 55 8.08 -0.25 7.36
C ALA A 55 7.40 -1.47 8.00
N GLY A 56 7.14 -2.52 7.22
CA GLY A 56 6.50 -3.73 7.70
C GLY A 56 7.33 -4.52 8.71
N ARG A 57 8.66 -4.58 8.55
CA ARG A 57 9.57 -5.27 9.49
C ARG A 57 9.79 -4.47 10.76
N ARG A 58 9.90 -3.15 10.66
CA ARG A 58 10.05 -2.28 11.83
C ARG A 58 8.78 -2.23 12.65
N GLY A 59 7.61 -2.21 12.01
CA GLY A 59 6.32 -2.15 12.69
C GLY A 59 6.07 -0.83 13.43
N GLY A 60 5.26 -0.90 14.50
CA GLY A 60 4.87 0.27 15.26
C GLY A 60 4.09 1.28 14.40
N SER A 61 4.39 2.57 14.53
CA SER A 61 3.78 3.63 13.74
C SER A 61 4.37 3.81 12.32
N LEU A 62 5.46 3.12 11.97
CA LEU A 62 6.14 3.32 10.67
C LEU A 62 5.28 2.92 9.45
N PRO A 63 4.47 1.83 9.48
CA PRO A 63 3.51 1.54 8.42
C PRO A 63 2.48 2.66 8.18
N THR A 64 2.06 3.36 9.24
CA THR A 64 1.18 4.53 9.12
C THR A 64 1.87 5.67 8.38
N VAL A 65 3.13 5.95 8.73
CA VAL A 65 3.94 6.97 8.04
C VAL A 65 4.10 6.65 6.56
N PHE A 66 4.45 5.39 6.24
CA PHE A 66 4.58 4.93 4.86
C PHE A 66 3.27 5.15 4.08
N ASN A 67 2.14 4.74 4.66
CA ASN A 67 0.84 4.84 3.99
C ASN A 67 0.41 6.31 3.82
N ALA A 68 0.48 7.13 4.86
CA ALA A 68 0.11 8.54 4.81
C ALA A 68 0.95 9.31 3.77
N ALA A 69 2.28 9.11 3.78
CA ALA A 69 3.17 9.72 2.80
C ALA A 69 2.86 9.26 1.36
N ASN A 70 2.55 7.98 1.16
CA ASN A 70 2.15 7.46 -0.14
C ASN A 70 0.84 8.10 -0.63
N GLU A 71 -0.18 8.15 0.21
CA GLU A 71 -1.47 8.78 -0.14
C GLU A 71 -1.29 10.25 -0.53
N TYR A 72 -0.52 10.99 0.25
CA TYR A 72 -0.21 12.40 -0.01
C TYR A 72 0.55 12.59 -1.33
N ALA A 73 1.63 11.82 -1.53
CA ALA A 73 2.45 11.91 -2.74
C ALA A 73 1.70 11.48 -4.00
N VAL A 74 0.89 10.41 -3.91
CA VAL A 74 0.04 9.95 -5.04
C VAL A 74 -0.98 11.03 -5.41
N ALA A 75 -1.60 11.70 -4.44
CA ALA A 75 -2.51 12.83 -4.73
C ALA A 75 -1.79 13.95 -5.49
N LYS A 76 -0.58 14.34 -5.06
CA LYS A 76 0.24 15.34 -5.78
C LYS A 76 0.62 14.88 -7.19
N PHE A 77 1.01 13.62 -7.35
CA PHE A 77 1.34 13.07 -8.67
C PHE A 77 0.13 13.11 -9.62
N LEU A 78 -1.05 12.70 -9.15
CA LEU A 78 -2.27 12.73 -9.96
C LEU A 78 -2.68 14.16 -10.35
N ASN A 79 -2.38 15.14 -9.49
CA ASN A 79 -2.54 16.56 -9.77
C ASN A 79 -1.42 17.15 -10.64
N ARG A 80 -0.42 16.34 -11.04
CA ARG A 80 0.75 16.76 -11.84
C ARG A 80 1.65 17.79 -11.14
N GLU A 81 1.70 17.77 -9.82
CA GLU A 81 2.54 18.64 -9.00
C GLU A 81 3.95 18.06 -8.81
N ILE A 82 4.07 16.74 -8.88
CA ILE A 82 5.33 16.00 -8.74
C ILE A 82 5.48 14.94 -9.84
N SER A 83 6.69 14.46 -10.07
CA SER A 83 6.99 13.33 -10.94
C SER A 83 6.74 11.98 -10.25
N TYR A 84 6.72 10.89 -11.02
CA TYR A 84 6.51 9.55 -10.48
C TYR A 84 7.60 9.13 -9.46
N LEU A 85 8.86 9.46 -9.71
CA LEU A 85 9.96 9.09 -8.80
C LEU A 85 9.91 9.86 -7.49
N GLU A 86 9.42 11.09 -7.49
CA GLU A 86 9.27 11.87 -6.27
C GLU A 86 8.28 11.29 -5.26
N ILE A 87 7.38 10.37 -5.68
CA ILE A 87 6.51 9.65 -4.75
C ILE A 87 7.34 8.90 -3.72
N THR A 88 8.32 8.12 -4.18
CA THR A 88 9.17 7.33 -3.28
C THR A 88 10.12 8.19 -2.45
N ASP A 89 10.61 9.30 -3.00
CA ASP A 89 11.46 10.26 -2.27
C ASP A 89 10.68 10.90 -1.10
N MET A 90 9.42 11.26 -1.32
CA MET A 90 8.54 11.79 -0.27
C MET A 90 8.26 10.77 0.82
N ILE A 91 8.00 9.51 0.46
CA ILE A 91 7.80 8.42 1.43
C ILE A 91 9.08 8.23 2.26
N GLN A 92 10.24 8.14 1.63
CA GLN A 92 11.51 7.98 2.31
C GLN A 92 11.76 9.15 3.28
N LYS A 93 11.58 10.38 2.82
CA LYS A 93 11.71 11.58 3.66
C LYS A 93 10.82 11.52 4.90
N ALA A 94 9.57 11.10 4.76
CA ALA A 94 8.65 10.99 5.88
C ALA A 94 9.12 9.91 6.87
N MET A 95 9.53 8.74 6.38
CA MET A 95 10.02 7.66 7.23
C MET A 95 11.29 8.02 7.99
N GLU A 96 12.25 8.72 7.37
CA GLU A 96 13.50 9.16 7.98
C GLU A 96 13.30 10.23 9.08
N ASN A 97 12.28 11.06 8.94
CA ASN A 97 11.98 12.13 9.90
C ASN A 97 11.07 11.70 11.05
N HIS A 98 10.50 10.50 10.98
CA HIS A 98 9.57 10.02 11.99
C HIS A 98 10.26 9.28 13.13
N LYS A 99 9.87 9.59 14.37
CA LYS A 99 10.26 8.83 15.54
C LYS A 99 9.24 7.73 15.81
N VAL A 100 9.63 6.49 15.51
CA VAL A 100 8.72 5.34 15.61
C VAL A 100 8.20 5.12 17.03
N ILE A 101 6.88 4.99 17.15
CA ILE A 101 6.16 4.56 18.35
C ILE A 101 5.93 3.06 18.23
N ASP A 102 6.47 2.25 19.14
CA ASP A 102 6.49 0.78 19.03
C ASP A 102 5.09 0.15 19.14
N ASP A 103 4.24 0.66 20.02
CA ASP A 103 2.88 0.16 20.25
C ASP A 103 1.90 1.35 20.26
N PRO A 104 1.58 1.93 19.10
CA PRO A 104 0.78 3.14 19.01
C PRO A 104 -0.69 2.88 19.32
N THR A 105 -1.31 3.78 20.10
CA THR A 105 -2.77 3.83 20.23
C THR A 105 -3.41 4.34 18.94
N VAL A 106 -4.74 4.20 18.81
CA VAL A 106 -5.47 4.72 17.65
C VAL A 106 -5.27 6.23 17.51
N GLU A 107 -5.30 6.97 18.61
CA GLU A 107 -5.09 8.42 18.64
C GLU A 107 -3.70 8.80 18.13
N GLN A 108 -2.66 8.03 18.52
CA GLN A 108 -1.29 8.22 18.05
C GLN A 108 -1.12 7.88 16.58
N ILE A 109 -1.85 6.88 16.07
CA ILE A 109 -1.88 6.57 14.63
C ILE A 109 -2.46 7.75 13.83
N LEU A 110 -3.60 8.28 14.25
CA LEU A 110 -4.24 9.43 13.61
C LEU A 110 -3.40 10.72 13.72
N GLU A 111 -2.68 10.90 14.82
CA GLU A 111 -1.74 12.02 14.96
C GLU A 111 -0.56 11.87 14.02
N THR A 112 0.04 10.66 13.94
CA THR A 112 1.14 10.37 13.02
C THR A 112 0.76 10.68 11.56
N GLU A 113 -0.46 10.34 11.15
CA GLU A 113 -0.97 10.67 9.81
C GLU A 113 -0.98 12.20 9.57
N ARG A 114 -1.48 12.98 10.54
CA ARG A 114 -1.51 14.45 10.45
C ARG A 114 -0.11 15.06 10.40
N GLU A 115 0.81 14.56 11.25
CA GLU A 115 2.22 15.01 11.26
C GLU A 115 2.91 14.78 9.91
N VAL A 116 2.63 13.66 9.24
CA VAL A 116 3.15 13.36 7.90
C VAL A 116 2.59 14.34 6.87
N ASP A 117 1.30 14.61 6.91
CA ASP A 117 0.66 15.59 5.99
C ASP A 117 1.26 16.99 6.17
N GLU A 118 1.53 17.40 7.42
CA GLU A 118 2.15 18.69 7.71
C GLU A 118 3.62 18.75 7.25
N LEU A 119 4.38 17.67 7.42
CA LEU A 119 5.78 17.56 7.00
C LEU A 119 5.94 17.64 5.48
N LEU A 120 4.98 17.12 4.73
CA LEU A 120 5.04 17.01 3.27
C LEU A 120 4.31 18.16 2.54
N ARG A 121 3.61 18.99 3.26
CA ARG A 121 2.92 20.19 2.72
C ARG A 121 3.91 21.23 2.23
#